data_b01365aea8eafac73d3d29de2c013a11
#
_entry.id   b01365aea8eafac73d3d29de2c013a11
#
_cell.length_a   1.000
_cell.length_b   1.000
_cell.length_c   1.000
_cell.angle_alpha   90.00
_cell.angle_beta   90.00
_cell.angle_gamma   90.00
#
_symmetry.space_group_name_H-M   'P 1'
#
loop_
_entity.id
_entity.type
_entity.pdbx_description
1 polymer ?
#
loop_
_entity_poly.entity_id
_entity_poly.type
_entity_poly.pdbx_seq_one_letter_code
_entity_poly.pdbx_strand_id
1 'polypeptide(L)'
;MYLDQMLSDRHHYYTRSELTDKCNERLRADGFGEVTKRTIEMDIVALQDAPFSMDIIEDSDIIAGKRIIRYADQSQSLFAKPMTAEEKRLLSEVLNTLGQFSGLDNFTWLEDLQSKLNDKNSFGRGKYNMDDDANDKIISFSSNEYLKNKEWLGWFFSAIANKKVVSLVYRKFNSSNPIHLVVFPYHLKQYNDRWYLICNHNGTDDYPYNPDFLMNLPLDRIESYEEEASVKYVDCPIDIAERYQDVVGITYHADRALQKILFCVAPETSPYVDTKPIHNSQIKLIPSDQEKMHEQFPKFKDWAFYTIECIPDSYELPRLLMSYGRKLVVISPTPLKNSIYEELRLMTDLYSI
;
A
#
# COMPACT_ATOMS: atom_id res chain seq x y z
N MET A 1 22.10 -14.87 15.60
CA MET A 1 21.92 -13.47 16.06
C MET A 1 22.69 -13.18 17.36
N TYR A 2 22.37 -13.76 18.53
CA TYR A 2 23.06 -13.46 19.80
C TYR A 2 24.56 -13.77 19.79
N LEU A 3 24.94 -14.93 19.22
CA LEU A 3 26.34 -15.33 19.06
C LEU A 3 27.12 -14.31 18.21
N ASP A 4 26.54 -13.86 17.07
CA ASP A 4 27.14 -12.85 16.19
C ASP A 4 27.37 -11.52 16.92
N GLN A 5 26.38 -11.05 17.70
CA GLN A 5 26.52 -9.82 18.50
C GLN A 5 27.64 -9.90 19.53
N MET A 6 27.83 -11.07 20.14
CA MET A 6 28.89 -11.27 21.11
C MET A 6 30.28 -11.38 20.46
N LEU A 7 30.40 -12.04 19.32
CA LEU A 7 31.64 -12.17 18.58
C LEU A 7 32.09 -10.83 17.95
N SER A 8 31.15 -9.90 17.66
CA SER A 8 31.44 -8.57 17.16
C SER A 8 31.57 -7.50 18.25
N ASP A 9 31.40 -7.83 19.54
CA ASP A 9 31.48 -6.87 20.63
C ASP A 9 32.91 -6.34 20.79
N ARG A 10 33.07 -4.99 20.75
CA ARG A 10 34.36 -4.31 20.88
C ARG A 10 34.75 -3.98 22.31
N HIS A 11 33.81 -4.11 23.22
CA HIS A 11 33.96 -3.67 24.59
C HIS A 11 34.05 -4.86 25.56
N HIS A 12 33.61 -6.04 25.13
CA HIS A 12 33.61 -7.23 25.94
C HIS A 12 34.05 -8.46 25.14
N TYR A 13 34.97 -9.25 25.72
CA TYR A 13 35.47 -10.47 25.10
C TYR A 13 34.97 -11.67 25.86
N TYR A 14 34.62 -12.71 25.14
CA TYR A 14 34.00 -13.92 25.73
C TYR A 14 34.85 -15.15 25.52
N THR A 15 34.87 -16.02 26.53
CA THR A 15 35.31 -17.39 26.37
C THR A 15 34.19 -18.24 25.78
N ARG A 16 34.48 -19.43 25.24
CA ARG A 16 33.45 -20.37 24.73
C ARG A 16 32.38 -20.71 25.77
N SER A 17 32.75 -20.81 27.05
CA SER A 17 31.79 -21.06 28.13
C SER A 17 30.88 -19.86 28.35
N GLU A 18 31.46 -18.67 28.47
CA GLU A 18 30.70 -17.43 28.66
C GLU A 18 29.75 -17.14 27.48
N LEU A 19 30.14 -17.47 26.22
CA LEU A 19 29.24 -17.38 25.07
C LEU A 19 28.01 -18.27 25.24
N THR A 20 28.21 -19.51 25.71
CA THR A 20 27.08 -20.44 25.91
C THR A 20 26.15 -19.93 27.00
N ASP A 21 26.71 -19.50 28.14
CA ASP A 21 25.91 -19.00 29.27
C ASP A 21 25.13 -17.73 28.89
N LYS A 22 25.78 -16.81 28.22
CA LYS A 22 25.15 -15.56 27.77
C LYS A 22 24.11 -15.75 26.65
N CYS A 23 24.35 -16.68 25.71
CA CYS A 23 23.34 -17.05 24.71
C CYS A 23 22.10 -17.63 25.41
N ASN A 24 22.28 -18.51 26.38
CA ASN A 24 21.16 -19.11 27.10
C ASN A 24 20.42 -18.10 27.98
N GLU A 25 21.12 -17.13 28.57
CA GLU A 25 20.50 -16.02 29.30
C GLU A 25 19.52 -15.22 28.39
N ARG A 26 19.96 -14.89 27.17
CA ARG A 26 19.13 -14.16 26.20
C ARG A 26 18.00 -15.00 25.62
N LEU A 27 18.29 -16.29 25.29
CA LEU A 27 17.27 -17.20 24.78
C LEU A 27 16.14 -17.38 25.80
N ARG A 28 16.47 -17.51 27.10
CA ARG A 28 15.48 -17.60 28.19
C ARG A 28 14.65 -16.30 28.29
N ALA A 29 15.30 -15.14 28.19
CA ALA A 29 14.61 -13.86 28.27
C ALA A 29 13.59 -13.72 27.13
N ASP A 30 13.87 -14.29 25.96
CA ASP A 30 12.98 -14.24 24.78
C ASP A 30 12.05 -15.46 24.66
N GLY A 31 12.01 -16.34 25.68
CA GLY A 31 11.12 -17.49 25.73
C GLY A 31 11.53 -18.69 24.87
N PHE A 32 12.79 -18.75 24.44
CA PHE A 32 13.34 -19.88 23.71
C PHE A 32 14.02 -20.93 24.65
N GLY A 33 14.14 -22.14 24.12
CA GLY A 33 14.86 -23.22 24.82
C GLY A 33 16.38 -23.00 24.88
N GLU A 34 17.02 -23.58 25.87
CA GLU A 34 18.47 -23.50 26.04
C GLU A 34 19.22 -24.35 25.02
N VAL A 35 20.41 -23.89 24.63
CA VAL A 35 21.33 -24.59 23.74
C VAL A 35 22.53 -25.15 24.52
N THR A 36 23.11 -26.24 23.99
CA THR A 36 24.29 -26.84 24.57
C THR A 36 25.56 -26.15 24.07
N LYS A 37 26.67 -26.35 24.83
CA LYS A 37 27.99 -25.90 24.38
C LYS A 37 28.36 -26.45 23.00
N ARG A 38 27.99 -27.70 22.72
CA ARG A 38 28.22 -28.34 21.42
C ARG A 38 27.44 -27.60 20.28
N THR A 39 26.24 -27.14 20.57
CA THR A 39 25.45 -26.36 19.60
C THR A 39 26.16 -25.03 19.26
N ILE A 40 26.66 -24.32 20.27
CA ILE A 40 27.43 -23.08 20.06
C ILE A 40 28.72 -23.35 19.26
N GLU A 41 29.43 -24.46 19.53
CA GLU A 41 30.61 -24.87 18.76
C GLU A 41 30.27 -25.15 17.29
N MET A 42 29.16 -25.83 17.03
CA MET A 42 28.68 -26.09 15.68
C MET A 42 28.28 -24.79 14.96
N ASP A 43 27.62 -23.87 15.66
CA ASP A 43 27.23 -22.56 15.12
C ASP A 43 28.49 -21.72 14.79
N ILE A 44 29.53 -21.75 15.59
CA ILE A 44 30.81 -21.09 15.30
C ILE A 44 31.43 -21.65 14.01
N VAL A 45 31.47 -22.98 13.86
CA VAL A 45 31.96 -23.62 12.63
C VAL A 45 31.08 -23.20 11.42
N ALA A 46 29.78 -23.22 11.59
CA ALA A 46 28.86 -22.80 10.53
C ALA A 46 29.08 -21.34 10.13
N LEU A 47 29.43 -20.45 11.05
CA LEU A 47 29.77 -19.06 10.75
C LEU A 47 31.10 -18.95 9.96
N GLN A 48 32.05 -19.85 10.18
CA GLN A 48 33.33 -19.89 9.47
C GLN A 48 33.18 -20.46 8.04
N ASP A 49 32.22 -21.36 7.84
CA ASP A 49 31.97 -22.02 6.58
C ASP A 49 31.11 -21.16 5.64
N ALA A 50 31.09 -21.54 4.35
CA ALA A 50 30.16 -20.94 3.37
C ALA A 50 28.69 -21.24 3.76
N PRO A 51 27.76 -20.28 3.60
CA PRO A 51 27.89 -19.02 2.85
C PRO A 51 28.40 -17.83 3.69
N PHE A 52 28.60 -17.98 4.99
CA PHE A 52 28.90 -16.85 5.88
C PHE A 52 30.37 -16.43 5.81
N SER A 53 31.31 -17.41 5.79
CA SER A 53 32.77 -17.20 5.64
C SER A 53 33.34 -16.12 6.57
N MET A 54 32.88 -16.12 7.84
CA MET A 54 33.34 -15.15 8.83
C MET A 54 34.69 -15.57 9.41
N ASP A 55 35.64 -14.64 9.44
CA ASP A 55 36.95 -14.89 10.05
C ASP A 55 36.85 -14.78 11.58
N ILE A 56 36.89 -15.93 12.26
CA ILE A 56 36.79 -16.04 13.71
C ILE A 56 38.13 -16.49 14.24
N ILE A 57 38.71 -15.71 15.15
CA ILE A 57 39.99 -16.01 15.80
C ILE A 57 39.82 -16.37 17.28
N GLU A 58 40.68 -17.28 17.74
CA GLU A 58 40.88 -17.55 19.16
C GLU A 58 42.21 -16.92 19.59
N ASP A 59 42.10 -15.88 20.42
CA ASP A 59 43.26 -15.25 21.00
C ASP A 59 43.53 -15.81 22.43
N SER A 60 44.79 -16.18 22.68
CA SER A 60 45.25 -16.47 24.03
C SER A 60 45.66 -15.18 24.67
N ASP A 61 44.67 -14.44 25.20
CA ASP A 61 44.98 -13.20 25.74
C ASP A 61 44.86 -13.04 27.15
N ILE A 62 45.50 -12.13 27.42
CA ILE A 62 45.82 -10.82 27.99
C ILE A 62 45.03 -10.52 29.28
N ILE A 63 43.85 -10.96 29.43
CA ILE A 63 43.10 -10.84 30.68
C ILE A 63 42.94 -12.20 31.34
N ALA A 64 43.91 -12.56 32.20
CA ALA A 64 43.89 -13.74 33.07
C ALA A 64 44.08 -15.14 32.42
N GLY A 65 44.78 -15.27 31.28
CA GLY A 65 45.14 -16.57 30.70
C GLY A 65 43.96 -17.40 30.16
N LYS A 66 42.86 -16.74 29.88
CA LYS A 66 41.67 -17.38 29.27
C LYS A 66 41.71 -17.19 27.74
N ARG A 67 41.38 -18.24 26.99
CA ARG A 67 41.19 -18.14 25.53
C ARG A 67 39.87 -17.46 25.24
N ILE A 68 39.94 -16.34 24.53
CA ILE A 68 38.78 -15.59 24.05
C ILE A 68 38.53 -15.90 22.58
N ILE A 69 37.29 -15.80 22.17
CA ILE A 69 36.85 -15.99 20.78
C ILE A 69 36.12 -14.76 20.31
N ARG A 70 36.48 -14.30 19.11
CA ARG A 70 35.89 -13.08 18.48
C ARG A 70 36.08 -13.09 17.00
N TYR A 71 35.38 -12.21 16.28
CA TYR A 71 35.71 -11.93 14.87
C TYR A 71 37.12 -11.31 14.78
N ALA A 72 37.88 -11.67 13.75
CA ALA A 72 39.17 -11.07 13.45
C ALA A 72 39.02 -9.55 13.21
N ASP A 73 38.01 -9.16 12.47
CA ASP A 73 37.56 -7.79 12.34
C ASP A 73 36.24 -7.61 13.09
N GLN A 74 36.28 -6.98 14.23
CA GLN A 74 35.10 -6.69 15.07
C GLN A 74 34.15 -5.65 14.47
N SER A 75 34.48 -5.07 13.30
CA SER A 75 33.51 -4.28 12.52
C SER A 75 32.60 -5.16 11.67
N GLN A 76 32.93 -6.44 11.53
CA GLN A 76 32.12 -7.42 10.83
C GLN A 76 31.08 -8.00 11.78
N SER A 77 29.86 -8.09 11.28
CA SER A 77 28.75 -8.83 11.88
C SER A 77 27.82 -9.25 10.75
N LEU A 78 27.23 -10.44 10.85
CA LEU A 78 26.26 -10.93 9.87
C LEU A 78 25.04 -10.02 9.76
N PHE A 79 24.65 -9.42 10.88
CA PHE A 79 23.47 -8.57 10.99
C PHE A 79 23.80 -7.07 10.92
N ALA A 80 25.08 -6.70 11.00
CA ALA A 80 25.57 -5.33 10.94
C ALA A 80 26.56 -5.12 9.77
N LYS A 81 26.35 -5.80 8.63
CA LYS A 81 27.01 -5.36 7.38
C LYS A 81 26.61 -3.92 7.16
N PRO A 82 27.57 -2.95 7.17
CA PRO A 82 27.24 -1.58 6.87
C PRO A 82 26.64 -1.58 5.45
N MET A 83 25.43 -1.05 5.34
CA MET A 83 24.79 -0.88 4.03
C MET A 83 25.72 -0.05 3.14
N THR A 84 25.86 -0.48 1.91
CA THR A 84 26.55 0.32 0.89
C THR A 84 25.84 1.65 0.69
N ALA A 85 26.52 2.64 0.15
CA ALA A 85 25.91 3.94 -0.17
C ALA A 85 24.71 3.78 -1.11
N GLU A 86 24.75 2.80 -2.03
CA GLU A 86 23.68 2.49 -2.95
C GLU A 86 22.47 1.84 -2.25
N GLU A 87 22.71 0.88 -1.36
CA GLU A 87 21.64 0.25 -0.56
C GLU A 87 20.96 1.27 0.36
N LYS A 88 21.73 2.20 0.97
CA LYS A 88 21.18 3.30 1.77
C LYS A 88 20.30 4.23 0.93
N ARG A 89 20.77 4.59 -0.28
CA ARG A 89 20.01 5.42 -1.19
C ARG A 89 18.71 4.76 -1.59
N LEU A 90 18.75 3.50 -2.01
CA LEU A 90 17.57 2.72 -2.37
C LEU A 90 16.59 2.60 -1.18
N LEU A 91 17.10 2.33 0.01
CA LEU A 91 16.25 2.26 1.21
C LEU A 91 15.63 3.63 1.52
N SER A 92 16.39 4.71 1.41
CA SER A 92 15.87 6.07 1.58
C SER A 92 14.79 6.41 0.56
N GLU A 93 14.96 6.03 -0.71
CA GLU A 93 13.96 6.21 -1.76
C GLU A 93 12.69 5.41 -1.46
N VAL A 94 12.81 4.17 -0.99
CA VAL A 94 11.69 3.34 -0.56
C VAL A 94 10.97 3.97 0.63
N LEU A 95 11.72 4.45 1.63
CA LEU A 95 11.15 5.11 2.81
C LEU A 95 10.46 6.43 2.45
N ASN A 96 11.02 7.21 1.53
CA ASN A 96 10.38 8.43 1.03
C ASN A 96 9.10 8.10 0.25
N THR A 97 9.10 7.01 -0.52
CA THR A 97 7.90 6.52 -1.21
C THR A 97 6.83 6.07 -0.21
N LEU A 98 7.22 5.37 0.85
CA LEU A 98 6.32 5.00 1.94
C LEU A 98 5.89 6.22 2.79
N GLY A 99 6.69 7.27 2.83
CA GLY A 99 6.38 8.52 3.53
C GLY A 99 5.15 9.24 2.98
N GLN A 100 4.68 8.91 1.75
CA GLN A 100 3.37 9.38 1.25
C GLN A 100 2.19 8.87 2.10
N PHE A 101 2.41 7.78 2.85
CA PHE A 101 1.51 7.26 3.86
C PHE A 101 1.78 7.87 5.25
N SER A 102 2.54 8.98 5.32
CA SER A 102 2.73 9.74 6.55
C SER A 102 1.38 10.16 7.13
N GLY A 103 1.22 9.99 8.44
CA GLY A 103 -0.09 10.10 9.12
C GLY A 103 -0.70 8.76 9.49
N LEU A 104 -0.08 7.64 9.08
CA LEU A 104 -0.39 6.34 9.65
C LEU A 104 0.40 6.17 10.96
N ASP A 105 -0.27 6.24 12.11
CA ASP A 105 0.37 6.06 13.43
C ASP A 105 1.18 4.77 13.54
N ASN A 106 0.80 3.75 12.78
CA ASN A 106 1.54 2.49 12.68
C ASN A 106 2.84 2.60 11.86
N PHE A 107 3.13 3.73 11.25
CA PHE A 107 4.36 4.00 10.50
C PHE A 107 5.28 5.02 11.20
N THR A 108 5.04 5.34 12.47
CA THR A 108 5.97 6.16 13.29
C THR A 108 7.39 5.55 13.30
N TRP A 109 7.49 4.22 13.19
CA TRP A 109 8.77 3.53 13.00
C TRP A 109 9.51 3.92 11.69
N LEU A 110 8.79 4.45 10.68
CA LEU A 110 9.39 4.99 9.45
C LEU A 110 10.23 6.24 9.75
N GLU A 111 9.71 7.16 10.57
CA GLU A 111 10.43 8.36 11.00
C GLU A 111 11.63 7.96 11.86
N ASP A 112 11.44 7.01 12.78
CA ASP A 112 12.53 6.43 13.58
C ASP A 112 13.58 5.74 12.71
N LEU A 113 13.16 5.03 11.66
CA LEU A 113 14.06 4.36 10.73
C LEU A 113 14.80 5.37 9.85
N GLN A 114 14.12 6.38 9.34
CA GLN A 114 14.74 7.49 8.61
C GLN A 114 15.75 8.24 9.49
N SER A 115 15.38 8.54 10.74
CA SER A 115 16.29 9.16 11.72
C SER A 115 17.52 8.29 11.96
N LYS A 116 17.36 6.99 12.16
CA LYS A 116 18.48 6.03 12.34
C LYS A 116 19.33 5.89 11.10
N LEU A 117 18.78 5.97 9.90
CA LEU A 117 19.53 5.93 8.64
C LEU A 117 20.33 7.21 8.44
N ASN A 118 19.80 8.36 8.89
CA ASN A 118 20.45 9.66 8.81
C ASN A 118 21.46 9.87 9.95
N ASP A 119 21.39 9.08 11.04
CA ASP A 119 22.36 9.18 12.12
C ASP A 119 23.74 8.70 11.67
N LYS A 120 24.68 9.66 11.59
CA LYS A 120 26.07 9.47 11.16
C LYS A 120 26.85 8.44 12.02
N ASN A 121 26.35 8.09 13.19
CA ASN A 121 27.02 7.19 14.12
C ASN A 121 26.52 5.72 14.04
N SER A 122 25.34 5.49 13.48
CA SER A 122 24.73 4.15 13.46
C SER A 122 25.25 3.24 12.35
N PHE A 123 25.81 3.79 11.26
CA PHE A 123 26.23 3.01 10.10
C PHE A 123 27.52 3.52 9.45
N GLY A 124 28.65 3.47 10.20
CA GLY A 124 29.99 3.65 9.64
C GLY A 124 30.28 5.06 9.08
N ARG A 125 31.44 5.61 9.41
CA ARG A 125 31.93 6.93 8.99
C ARG A 125 32.08 7.05 7.46
N GLY A 126 31.00 7.33 6.77
CA GLY A 126 31.05 7.83 5.40
C GLY A 126 30.73 9.32 5.44
N LYS A 127 31.69 10.17 5.05
CA LYS A 127 31.47 11.59 4.81
C LYS A 127 30.49 11.75 3.64
N TYR A 128 29.22 11.88 3.93
CA TYR A 128 28.27 12.52 3.04
C TYR A 128 27.57 13.61 3.84
N ASN A 129 27.92 14.85 3.54
CA ASN A 129 27.12 16.00 3.90
C ASN A 129 25.83 15.89 3.07
N MET A 130 24.76 15.37 3.66
CA MET A 130 23.44 15.77 3.23
C MET A 130 23.23 17.14 3.87
N ASP A 131 23.39 18.20 3.09
CA ASP A 131 22.87 19.51 3.44
C ASP A 131 21.36 19.34 3.63
N ASP A 132 20.86 19.67 4.82
CA ASP A 132 19.46 19.55 5.20
C ASP A 132 18.51 20.41 4.32
N ASP A 133 19.05 21.26 3.47
CA ASP A 133 18.30 22.14 2.54
C ASP A 133 18.11 21.56 1.12
N ALA A 134 18.72 20.42 0.79
CA ALA A 134 18.61 19.82 -0.56
C ALA A 134 17.56 18.71 -0.65
N ASN A 135 16.65 18.60 0.31
CA ASN A 135 15.52 17.66 0.26
C ASN A 135 14.35 18.27 -0.52
N ASP A 136 14.64 18.93 -1.64
CA ASP A 136 13.65 19.12 -2.67
C ASP A 136 13.13 17.73 -3.02
N LYS A 137 11.84 17.50 -2.78
CA LYS A 137 11.16 16.24 -3.05
C LYS A 137 11.41 15.89 -4.51
N ILE A 138 12.43 15.07 -4.77
CA ILE A 138 12.75 14.57 -6.12
C ILE A 138 11.53 13.82 -6.69
N ILE A 139 10.74 13.20 -5.79
CA ILE A 139 9.49 12.51 -6.13
C ILE A 139 8.36 13.23 -5.39
N SER A 140 7.37 13.68 -6.15
CA SER A 140 6.14 14.23 -5.60
C SER A 140 4.94 13.37 -6.01
N PHE A 141 4.01 13.20 -5.09
CA PHE A 141 2.76 12.50 -5.32
C PHE A 141 1.62 13.53 -5.31
N SER A 142 0.65 13.33 -6.21
CA SER A 142 -0.59 14.08 -6.15
C SER A 142 -1.29 13.74 -4.84
N SER A 143 -1.37 14.67 -3.93
CA SER A 143 -2.08 14.50 -2.67
C SER A 143 -2.94 15.71 -2.40
N ASN A 144 -4.17 15.49 -1.96
CA ASN A 144 -5.02 16.56 -1.51
C ASN A 144 -4.76 16.84 -0.03
N GLU A 145 -4.07 17.93 0.26
CA GLU A 145 -3.72 18.36 1.63
C GLU A 145 -4.95 18.73 2.47
N TYR A 146 -6.08 19.06 1.81
CA TYR A 146 -7.33 19.43 2.45
C TYR A 146 -8.22 18.24 2.82
N LEU A 147 -7.85 17.01 2.44
CA LEU A 147 -8.59 15.82 2.86
C LEU A 147 -8.36 15.55 4.35
N LYS A 148 -9.45 15.63 5.10
CA LYS A 148 -9.47 15.34 6.52
C LYS A 148 -9.29 13.85 6.80
N ASN A 149 -8.86 13.56 8.04
CA ASN A 149 -8.84 12.21 8.61
C ASN A 149 -7.85 11.24 7.93
N LYS A 150 -6.86 11.76 7.21
CA LYS A 150 -5.76 10.93 6.68
C LYS A 150 -4.97 10.27 7.83
N GLU A 151 -4.84 10.97 8.94
CA GLU A 151 -4.19 10.51 10.18
C GLU A 151 -4.86 9.26 10.77
N TRP A 152 -6.11 9.00 10.42
CA TRP A 152 -6.86 7.82 10.91
C TRP A 152 -6.59 6.55 10.12
N LEU A 153 -5.89 6.66 8.99
CA LEU A 153 -5.56 5.50 8.15
C LEU A 153 -4.83 4.40 8.93
N GLY A 154 -3.87 4.78 9.80
CA GLY A 154 -3.12 3.82 10.61
C GLY A 154 -4.00 3.06 11.59
N TRP A 155 -4.91 3.76 12.22
CA TRP A 155 -5.86 3.13 13.13
C TRP A 155 -6.80 2.17 12.40
N PHE A 156 -7.39 2.59 11.26
CA PHE A 156 -8.26 1.72 10.46
C PHE A 156 -7.51 0.54 9.86
N PHE A 157 -6.26 0.72 9.44
CA PHE A 157 -5.40 -0.38 9.03
C PHE A 157 -5.23 -1.40 10.16
N SER A 158 -4.93 -0.94 11.36
CA SER A 158 -4.82 -1.80 12.55
C SER A 158 -6.14 -2.49 12.89
N ALA A 159 -7.25 -1.79 12.79
CA ALA A 159 -8.58 -2.34 13.04
C ALA A 159 -8.91 -3.47 12.05
N ILE A 160 -8.59 -3.31 10.77
CA ILE A 160 -8.76 -4.34 9.75
C ILE A 160 -7.85 -5.55 10.02
N ALA A 161 -6.55 -5.29 10.25
CA ALA A 161 -5.57 -6.35 10.48
C ALA A 161 -5.89 -7.21 11.72
N ASN A 162 -6.43 -6.58 12.77
CA ASN A 162 -6.78 -7.24 14.03
C ASN A 162 -8.27 -7.63 14.11
N LYS A 163 -9.03 -7.52 13.01
CA LYS A 163 -10.46 -7.88 12.93
C LYS A 163 -11.29 -7.22 14.04
N LYS A 164 -11.10 -5.92 14.24
CA LYS A 164 -11.83 -5.13 15.23
C LYS A 164 -13.13 -4.61 14.65
N VAL A 165 -14.21 -4.68 15.43
CA VAL A 165 -15.48 -4.02 15.11
C VAL A 165 -15.37 -2.55 15.49
N VAL A 166 -15.96 -1.69 14.67
CA VAL A 166 -15.85 -0.22 14.85
C VAL A 166 -17.22 0.40 14.93
N SER A 167 -17.46 1.15 15.98
CA SER A 167 -18.57 2.11 16.07
C SER A 167 -18.09 3.45 15.51
N LEU A 168 -18.84 4.03 14.58
CA LEU A 168 -18.46 5.29 13.95
C LEU A 168 -19.67 6.20 13.72
N VAL A 169 -19.39 7.50 13.72
CA VAL A 169 -20.34 8.56 13.35
C VAL A 169 -20.00 9.03 11.95
N TYR A 170 -20.93 8.89 11.03
CA TYR A 170 -20.74 9.19 9.61
C TYR A 170 -21.75 10.23 9.13
N ARG A 171 -21.31 11.24 8.38
CA ARG A 171 -22.15 12.29 7.82
C ARG A 171 -22.11 12.27 6.27
N LYS A 172 -23.29 12.08 5.67
CA LYS A 172 -23.46 12.28 4.21
C LYS A 172 -23.48 13.78 3.88
N PHE A 173 -22.91 14.18 2.75
CA PHE A 173 -22.92 15.60 2.35
C PHE A 173 -24.33 16.19 2.22
N ASN A 174 -25.30 15.39 1.83
CA ASN A 174 -26.68 15.81 1.63
C ASN A 174 -27.57 15.57 2.88
N SER A 175 -26.96 15.34 4.04
CA SER A 175 -27.69 15.11 5.27
C SER A 175 -27.19 16.04 6.37
N SER A 176 -28.11 16.72 7.05
CA SER A 176 -27.80 17.54 8.23
C SER A 176 -27.50 16.68 9.46
N ASN A 177 -28.02 15.47 9.52
CA ASN A 177 -27.88 14.59 10.65
C ASN A 177 -26.82 13.51 10.38
N PRO A 178 -25.87 13.31 11.31
CA PRO A 178 -24.96 12.17 11.25
C PRO A 178 -25.72 10.87 11.52
N ILE A 179 -25.16 9.78 11.05
CA ILE A 179 -25.63 8.43 11.30
C ILE A 179 -24.60 7.67 12.15
N HIS A 180 -25.06 6.92 13.11
CA HIS A 180 -24.25 6.00 13.91
C HIS A 180 -24.25 4.63 13.25
N LEU A 181 -23.08 4.07 13.02
CA LEU A 181 -22.91 2.79 12.38
C LEU A 181 -21.96 1.92 13.20
N VAL A 182 -22.32 0.67 13.41
CA VAL A 182 -21.40 -0.37 13.88
C VAL A 182 -20.99 -1.17 12.66
N VAL A 183 -19.70 -1.17 12.33
CA VAL A 183 -19.19 -1.73 11.08
C VAL A 183 -18.10 -2.75 11.30
N PHE A 184 -18.00 -3.67 10.34
CA PHE A 184 -16.92 -4.63 10.17
C PHE A 184 -16.00 -4.08 9.07
N PRO A 185 -14.85 -3.47 9.41
CA PRO A 185 -13.94 -2.91 8.43
C PRO A 185 -13.17 -4.02 7.73
N TYR A 186 -13.09 -3.96 6.39
CA TYR A 186 -12.48 -5.02 5.59
C TYR A 186 -11.28 -4.54 4.76
N HIS A 187 -11.33 -3.32 4.22
CA HIS A 187 -10.30 -2.85 3.32
C HIS A 187 -10.24 -1.32 3.25
N LEU A 188 -9.04 -0.78 3.00
CA LEU A 188 -8.82 0.63 2.70
C LEU A 188 -8.49 0.79 1.21
N LYS A 189 -9.29 1.55 0.49
CA LYS A 189 -9.09 1.79 -0.95
C LYS A 189 -8.91 3.28 -1.23
N GLN A 190 -7.84 3.63 -1.94
CA GLN A 190 -7.69 4.98 -2.47
C GLN A 190 -8.28 5.06 -3.88
N TYR A 191 -9.07 6.10 -4.13
CA TYR A 191 -9.56 6.44 -5.47
C TYR A 191 -9.72 7.96 -5.59
N ASN A 192 -9.18 8.52 -6.65
CA ASN A 192 -9.22 9.95 -6.95
C ASN A 192 -8.82 10.81 -5.74
N ASP A 193 -7.64 10.51 -5.19
CA ASP A 193 -7.00 11.13 -4.02
C ASP A 193 -7.76 11.03 -2.70
N ARG A 194 -8.90 10.33 -2.66
CA ARG A 194 -9.70 10.11 -1.45
C ARG A 194 -9.57 8.68 -0.96
N TRP A 195 -9.49 8.51 0.36
CA TRP A 195 -9.51 7.21 1.01
C TRP A 195 -10.91 6.78 1.41
N TYR A 196 -11.20 5.52 1.19
CA TYR A 196 -12.47 4.88 1.50
C TYR A 196 -12.24 3.67 2.40
N LEU A 197 -13.05 3.58 3.46
CA LEU A 197 -13.20 2.38 4.25
C LEU A 197 -14.26 1.51 3.59
N ILE A 198 -13.86 0.32 3.13
CA ILE A 198 -14.77 -0.70 2.65
C ILE A 198 -15.15 -1.58 3.84
N CYS A 199 -16.42 -1.64 4.15
CA CYS A 199 -16.93 -2.31 5.32
C CYS A 199 -18.35 -2.85 5.09
N ASN A 200 -18.84 -3.68 6.00
CA ASN A 200 -20.25 -3.98 6.14
C ASN A 200 -20.73 -3.44 7.51
N HIS A 201 -22.02 -3.27 7.69
CA HIS A 201 -22.60 -2.85 8.97
C HIS A 201 -23.23 -4.03 9.71
N ASN A 202 -23.32 -3.93 11.04
CA ASN A 202 -23.91 -4.96 11.89
C ASN A 202 -25.45 -5.13 11.73
N GLY A 203 -26.05 -4.31 10.86
CA GLY A 203 -27.48 -4.23 10.71
C GLY A 203 -28.12 -3.18 11.65
N THR A 204 -29.29 -2.70 11.26
CA THR A 204 -30.19 -1.87 12.04
C THR A 204 -31.62 -2.39 11.82
N ASP A 205 -32.58 -1.88 12.58
CA ASP A 205 -33.99 -2.28 12.41
C ASP A 205 -34.50 -1.98 10.98
N ASP A 206 -34.03 -0.87 10.39
CA ASP A 206 -34.41 -0.46 9.03
C ASP A 206 -33.57 -1.14 7.94
N TYR A 207 -32.34 -1.54 8.26
CA TYR A 207 -31.37 -2.14 7.31
C TYR A 207 -30.71 -3.35 7.97
N PRO A 208 -31.28 -4.56 7.82
CA PRO A 208 -30.69 -5.78 8.37
C PRO A 208 -29.33 -6.06 7.74
N TYR A 209 -28.48 -6.80 8.48
CA TYR A 209 -27.21 -7.27 7.95
C TYR A 209 -27.41 -8.06 6.65
N ASN A 210 -26.65 -7.69 5.64
CA ASN A 210 -26.61 -8.41 4.35
C ASN A 210 -25.16 -8.75 4.02
N PRO A 211 -24.78 -10.03 3.95
CA PRO A 211 -23.41 -10.45 3.69
C PRO A 211 -22.88 -10.00 2.30
N ASP A 212 -23.78 -9.84 1.33
CA ASP A 212 -23.42 -9.45 -0.03
C ASP A 212 -23.28 -7.92 -0.21
N PHE A 213 -23.57 -7.16 0.84
CA PHE A 213 -23.50 -5.71 0.81
C PHE A 213 -22.17 -5.19 1.35
N LEU A 214 -21.55 -4.28 0.61
CA LEU A 214 -20.40 -3.52 1.06
C LEU A 214 -20.66 -2.02 0.94
N MET A 215 -20.31 -1.31 2.01
CA MET A 215 -20.32 0.15 2.04
C MET A 215 -18.93 0.69 1.68
N ASN A 216 -18.93 1.82 1.00
CA ASN A 216 -17.74 2.60 0.71
C ASN A 216 -17.84 3.92 1.48
N LEU A 217 -17.22 3.99 2.64
CA LEU A 217 -17.27 5.17 3.50
C LEU A 217 -16.03 6.03 3.29
N PRO A 218 -16.14 7.22 2.66
CA PRO A 218 -15.02 8.15 2.61
C PRO A 218 -14.57 8.55 4.02
N LEU A 219 -13.28 8.43 4.32
CA LEU A 219 -12.74 8.74 5.65
C LEU A 219 -12.97 10.19 6.06
N ASP A 220 -12.92 11.12 5.11
CA ASP A 220 -13.15 12.55 5.34
C ASP A 220 -14.59 12.90 5.78
N ARG A 221 -15.50 11.92 5.77
CA ARG A 221 -16.88 12.06 6.24
C ARG A 221 -17.17 11.31 7.54
N ILE A 222 -16.20 10.64 8.10
CA ILE A 222 -16.28 10.06 9.44
C ILE A 222 -15.99 11.17 10.43
N GLU A 223 -16.85 11.39 11.41
CA GLU A 223 -16.71 12.45 12.43
C GLU A 223 -16.02 11.94 13.69
N SER A 224 -16.27 10.68 14.05
CA SER A 224 -15.61 9.99 15.15
C SER A 224 -15.70 8.49 14.98
N TYR A 225 -14.83 7.78 15.67
CA TYR A 225 -14.81 6.32 15.69
C TYR A 225 -14.29 5.82 17.04
N GLU A 226 -14.69 4.58 17.39
CA GLU A 226 -14.20 3.86 18.56
C GLU A 226 -14.27 2.36 18.32
N GLU A 227 -13.50 1.57 19.06
CA GLU A 227 -13.58 0.11 19.01
C GLU A 227 -14.86 -0.35 19.71
N GLU A 228 -15.64 -1.23 19.04
CA GLU A 228 -16.85 -1.84 19.59
C GLU A 228 -16.57 -3.29 19.99
N ALA A 229 -16.18 -3.49 21.24
CA ALA A 229 -15.78 -4.81 21.74
C ALA A 229 -16.95 -5.73 22.08
N SER A 230 -18.18 -5.20 22.18
CA SER A 230 -19.36 -6.02 22.53
C SER A 230 -19.91 -6.83 21.36
N VAL A 231 -19.53 -6.49 20.13
CA VAL A 231 -19.99 -7.11 18.90
C VAL A 231 -18.91 -8.03 18.33
N LYS A 232 -19.29 -9.26 17.98
CA LYS A 232 -18.37 -10.20 17.36
C LYS A 232 -18.13 -9.81 15.90
N TYR A 233 -16.85 -9.75 15.51
CA TYR A 233 -16.46 -9.49 14.12
C TYR A 233 -16.98 -10.55 13.16
N VAL A 234 -17.43 -10.12 12.00
CA VAL A 234 -17.85 -10.97 10.87
C VAL A 234 -16.87 -10.79 9.72
N ASP A 235 -16.28 -11.88 9.28
CA ASP A 235 -15.36 -11.88 8.14
C ASP A 235 -16.08 -11.52 6.84
N CYS A 236 -15.37 -10.85 5.93
CA CYS A 236 -15.89 -10.53 4.61
C CYS A 236 -16.10 -11.82 3.80
N PRO A 237 -17.31 -12.15 3.36
CA PRO A 237 -17.54 -13.33 2.53
C PRO A 237 -17.20 -13.12 1.05
N ILE A 238 -16.84 -11.88 0.67
CA ILE A 238 -16.64 -11.43 -0.70
C ILE A 238 -15.16 -11.22 -0.94
N ASP A 239 -14.66 -11.70 -2.07
CA ASP A 239 -13.34 -11.26 -2.58
C ASP A 239 -13.45 -9.81 -3.07
N ILE A 240 -12.87 -8.90 -2.27
CA ILE A 240 -12.89 -7.47 -2.56
C ILE A 240 -12.11 -7.14 -3.83
N ALA A 241 -11.00 -7.84 -4.08
CA ALA A 241 -10.18 -7.61 -5.26
C ALA A 241 -10.95 -8.00 -6.52
N GLU A 242 -11.61 -9.17 -6.53
CA GLU A 242 -12.45 -9.62 -7.63
C GLU A 242 -13.63 -8.66 -7.86
N ARG A 243 -14.33 -8.24 -6.80
CA ARG A 243 -15.47 -7.31 -6.91
C ARG A 243 -15.10 -5.99 -7.58
N TYR A 244 -13.92 -5.46 -7.28
CA TYR A 244 -13.48 -4.17 -7.86
C TYR A 244 -12.73 -4.30 -9.19
N GLN A 245 -12.53 -5.52 -9.71
CA GLN A 245 -11.99 -5.72 -11.06
C GLN A 245 -12.95 -5.24 -12.15
N ASP A 246 -14.24 -5.36 -11.90
CA ASP A 246 -15.29 -5.11 -12.88
C ASP A 246 -15.85 -3.68 -12.83
N VAL A 247 -15.29 -2.80 -12.00
CA VAL A 247 -15.77 -1.43 -11.86
C VAL A 247 -14.68 -0.40 -12.12
N VAL A 248 -15.09 0.73 -12.66
CA VAL A 248 -14.27 1.94 -12.73
C VAL A 248 -14.57 2.77 -11.48
N GLY A 249 -13.56 2.90 -10.59
CA GLY A 249 -13.69 3.69 -9.38
C GLY A 249 -13.99 2.89 -8.12
N ILE A 250 -14.97 3.37 -7.34
CA ILE A 250 -15.28 2.87 -6.01
C ILE A 250 -16.73 2.33 -5.88
N THR A 251 -17.62 2.73 -6.78
CA THR A 251 -19.05 2.39 -6.67
C THR A 251 -19.33 1.08 -7.36
N TYR A 252 -19.79 0.09 -6.60
CA TYR A 252 -20.25 -1.20 -7.12
C TYR A 252 -21.79 -1.30 -7.04
N HIS A 253 -22.39 -1.76 -8.11
CA HIS A 253 -23.82 -1.97 -8.23
C HIS A 253 -24.14 -3.46 -8.42
N ALA A 254 -24.62 -4.11 -7.38
CA ALA A 254 -24.97 -5.55 -7.41
C ALA A 254 -26.15 -5.87 -8.36
N ASP A 255 -26.97 -4.88 -8.65
CA ASP A 255 -28.14 -4.97 -9.54
C ASP A 255 -27.80 -4.79 -11.03
N ARG A 256 -26.54 -4.55 -11.33
CA ARG A 256 -26.06 -4.31 -12.71
C ARG A 256 -25.16 -5.43 -13.19
N ALA A 257 -25.36 -5.80 -14.43
CA ALA A 257 -24.52 -6.81 -15.09
C ALA A 257 -23.28 -6.16 -15.77
N LEU A 258 -22.25 -6.97 -15.90
CA LEU A 258 -21.09 -6.68 -16.71
C LEU A 258 -21.52 -6.34 -18.15
N GLN A 259 -21.02 -5.26 -18.71
CA GLN A 259 -21.36 -4.82 -20.07
C GLN A 259 -20.10 -4.53 -20.87
N LYS A 260 -20.17 -4.89 -22.14
CA LYS A 260 -19.17 -4.49 -23.12
C LYS A 260 -19.44 -3.10 -23.64
N ILE A 261 -18.51 -2.20 -23.42
CA ILE A 261 -18.59 -0.81 -23.83
C ILE A 261 -17.65 -0.59 -25.00
N LEU A 262 -18.18 -0.12 -26.11
CA LEU A 262 -17.44 0.29 -27.30
C LEU A 262 -17.31 1.81 -27.33
N PHE A 263 -16.10 2.30 -27.50
CA PHE A 263 -15.83 3.74 -27.65
C PHE A 263 -14.72 3.97 -28.68
N CYS A 264 -14.65 5.19 -29.20
CA CYS A 264 -13.57 5.58 -30.10
C CYS A 264 -12.84 6.81 -29.55
N VAL A 265 -11.57 6.92 -29.91
CA VAL A 265 -10.63 7.93 -29.42
C VAL A 265 -9.92 8.58 -30.58
N ALA A 266 -9.83 9.92 -30.54
CA ALA A 266 -9.14 10.71 -31.55
C ALA A 266 -7.66 10.32 -31.69
N PRO A 267 -7.06 10.43 -32.89
CA PRO A 267 -5.69 10.00 -33.17
C PRO A 267 -4.66 10.55 -32.21
N GLU A 268 -4.75 11.81 -31.85
CA GLU A 268 -3.81 12.48 -30.93
C GLU A 268 -3.95 12.02 -29.47
N THR A 269 -5.07 11.39 -29.11
CA THR A 269 -5.34 10.91 -27.74
C THR A 269 -5.17 9.41 -27.61
N SER A 270 -5.25 8.65 -28.70
CA SER A 270 -5.09 7.19 -28.71
C SER A 270 -3.80 6.72 -28.00
N PRO A 271 -2.60 7.32 -28.19
CA PRO A 271 -1.41 6.88 -27.47
C PRO A 271 -1.51 7.03 -25.96
N TYR A 272 -2.23 8.02 -25.45
CA TYR A 272 -2.46 8.20 -24.01
C TYR A 272 -3.37 7.11 -23.44
N VAL A 273 -4.43 6.74 -24.18
CA VAL A 273 -5.33 5.66 -23.79
C VAL A 273 -4.68 4.29 -23.91
N ASP A 274 -3.76 4.10 -24.86
CA ASP A 274 -2.96 2.88 -24.99
C ASP A 274 -2.02 2.69 -23.78
N THR A 275 -1.41 3.76 -23.27
CA THR A 275 -0.45 3.72 -22.15
C THR A 275 -1.11 3.83 -20.77
N LYS A 276 -2.30 4.44 -20.69
CA LYS A 276 -3.11 4.55 -19.46
C LYS A 276 -4.53 4.08 -19.75
N PRO A 277 -4.78 2.77 -19.72
CA PRO A 277 -6.11 2.22 -19.99
C PRO A 277 -7.18 2.78 -19.04
N ILE A 278 -8.39 2.96 -19.56
CA ILE A 278 -9.57 3.39 -18.79
C ILE A 278 -9.99 2.31 -17.79
N HIS A 279 -9.83 1.04 -18.20
CA HIS A 279 -10.11 -0.14 -17.39
C HIS A 279 -9.15 -1.28 -17.74
N ASN A 280 -8.90 -2.20 -16.80
CA ASN A 280 -7.97 -3.33 -17.03
C ASN A 280 -8.38 -4.26 -18.18
N SER A 281 -9.68 -4.34 -18.48
CA SER A 281 -10.22 -5.11 -19.60
C SER A 281 -10.14 -4.40 -20.96
N GLN A 282 -9.47 -3.24 -21.03
CA GLN A 282 -9.41 -2.48 -22.28
C GLN A 282 -8.66 -3.23 -23.38
N ILE A 283 -9.33 -3.35 -24.52
CA ILE A 283 -8.77 -3.94 -25.75
C ILE A 283 -8.96 -2.96 -26.91
N LYS A 284 -7.89 -2.64 -27.60
CA LYS A 284 -7.94 -1.95 -28.89
C LYS A 284 -8.39 -2.94 -29.94
N LEU A 285 -9.37 -2.57 -30.78
CA LEU A 285 -9.85 -3.45 -31.82
C LEU A 285 -8.73 -3.79 -32.82
N ILE A 286 -8.75 -5.02 -33.32
CA ILE A 286 -7.81 -5.46 -34.37
C ILE A 286 -8.08 -4.70 -35.70
N PRO A 287 -7.11 -4.62 -36.60
CA PRO A 287 -7.24 -3.82 -37.83
C PRO A 287 -8.51 -4.10 -38.64
N SER A 288 -8.88 -5.38 -38.82
CA SER A 288 -10.08 -5.76 -39.55
C SER A 288 -11.39 -5.28 -38.93
N ASP A 289 -11.43 -5.18 -37.61
CA ASP A 289 -12.62 -4.67 -36.90
C ASP A 289 -12.59 -3.15 -36.82
N GLN A 290 -11.40 -2.52 -36.79
CA GLN A 290 -11.25 -1.07 -36.98
C GLN A 290 -11.83 -0.64 -38.33
N GLU A 291 -11.49 -1.35 -39.42
CA GLU A 291 -12.01 -1.06 -40.77
C GLU A 291 -13.54 -1.12 -40.82
N LYS A 292 -14.16 -2.18 -40.27
CA LYS A 292 -15.62 -2.27 -40.17
C LYS A 292 -16.23 -1.11 -39.38
N MET A 293 -15.58 -0.67 -38.29
CA MET A 293 -16.06 0.47 -37.52
C MET A 293 -15.92 1.78 -38.29
N HIS A 294 -14.84 1.96 -39.05
CA HIS A 294 -14.67 3.13 -39.92
C HIS A 294 -15.71 3.18 -41.02
N GLU A 295 -16.08 2.04 -41.63
CA GLU A 295 -17.18 1.94 -42.59
C GLU A 295 -18.54 2.29 -41.96
N GLN A 296 -18.80 1.76 -40.76
CA GLN A 296 -20.04 1.98 -40.03
C GLN A 296 -20.18 3.42 -39.51
N PHE A 297 -19.03 4.01 -39.13
CA PHE A 297 -18.96 5.36 -38.55
C PHE A 297 -17.97 6.26 -39.32
N PRO A 298 -18.31 6.72 -40.55
CA PRO A 298 -17.39 7.49 -41.41
C PRO A 298 -16.89 8.79 -40.78
N LYS A 299 -17.64 9.36 -39.83
CA LYS A 299 -17.23 10.53 -39.06
C LYS A 299 -15.96 10.30 -38.25
N PHE A 300 -15.65 9.04 -37.89
CA PHE A 300 -14.52 8.60 -37.06
C PHE A 300 -13.51 7.77 -37.85
N LYS A 301 -13.36 8.00 -39.16
CA LYS A 301 -12.50 7.20 -40.09
C LYS A 301 -11.05 7.11 -39.69
N ASP A 302 -10.52 8.08 -38.91
CA ASP A 302 -9.14 8.14 -38.48
C ASP A 302 -9.01 7.85 -36.97
N TRP A 303 -10.11 7.53 -36.29
CA TRP A 303 -10.13 7.28 -34.83
C TRP A 303 -9.88 5.83 -34.52
N ALA A 304 -9.25 5.58 -33.34
CA ALA A 304 -9.04 4.23 -32.84
C ALA A 304 -10.24 3.78 -32.00
N PHE A 305 -10.71 2.55 -32.24
CA PHE A 305 -11.82 1.95 -31.51
C PHE A 305 -11.31 0.96 -30.46
N TYR A 306 -11.95 1.02 -29.30
CA TYR A 306 -11.62 0.22 -28.12
C TYR A 306 -12.87 -0.39 -27.51
N THR A 307 -12.69 -1.50 -26.81
CA THR A 307 -13.70 -2.05 -25.91
C THR A 307 -13.17 -2.17 -24.50
N ILE A 308 -14.04 -1.98 -23.52
CA ILE A 308 -13.87 -2.38 -22.13
C ILE A 308 -15.05 -3.23 -21.70
N GLU A 309 -14.83 -4.09 -20.73
CA GLU A 309 -15.89 -4.87 -20.06
C GLU A 309 -15.90 -4.48 -18.59
N CYS A 310 -16.96 -3.82 -18.14
CA CYS A 310 -17.11 -3.41 -16.75
C CYS A 310 -18.61 -3.25 -16.40
N ILE A 311 -18.88 -3.13 -15.12
CA ILE A 311 -20.20 -2.77 -14.61
C ILE A 311 -20.35 -1.26 -14.74
N PRO A 312 -21.20 -0.74 -15.63
CA PRO A 312 -21.35 0.69 -15.76
C PRO A 312 -22.08 1.25 -14.55
N ASP A 313 -21.40 2.11 -13.83
CA ASP A 313 -22.04 2.94 -12.82
C ASP A 313 -22.67 4.21 -13.43
N SER A 314 -23.39 4.95 -12.63
CA SER A 314 -24.01 6.21 -13.09
C SER A 314 -23.15 7.43 -12.83
N TYR A 315 -21.95 7.28 -12.28
CA TYR A 315 -21.20 8.43 -11.79
C TYR A 315 -19.73 8.46 -12.25
N GLU A 316 -18.95 7.42 -11.93
CA GLU A 316 -17.49 7.45 -12.07
C GLU A 316 -17.06 7.18 -13.50
N LEU A 317 -17.61 6.15 -14.13
CA LEU A 317 -17.31 5.82 -15.53
C LEU A 317 -17.72 6.91 -16.51
N PRO A 318 -18.96 7.45 -16.49
CA PRO A 318 -19.35 8.55 -17.37
C PRO A 318 -18.44 9.77 -17.22
N ARG A 319 -18.10 10.15 -15.99
CA ARG A 319 -17.19 11.27 -15.71
C ARG A 319 -15.81 11.05 -16.27
N LEU A 320 -15.24 9.85 -16.08
CA LEU A 320 -13.94 9.50 -16.62
C LEU A 320 -13.95 9.58 -18.14
N LEU A 321 -14.98 9.05 -18.80
CA LEU A 321 -15.13 9.12 -20.25
C LEU A 321 -15.29 10.56 -20.74
N MET A 322 -16.10 11.38 -20.07
CA MET A 322 -16.29 12.79 -20.39
C MET A 322 -15.05 13.66 -20.15
N SER A 323 -14.13 13.23 -19.26
CA SER A 323 -12.89 13.98 -19.00
C SER A 323 -11.98 14.09 -20.22
N TYR A 324 -12.15 13.22 -21.21
CA TYR A 324 -11.45 13.30 -22.50
C TYR A 324 -12.07 14.35 -23.45
N GLY A 325 -13.21 14.96 -23.07
CA GLY A 325 -13.93 15.95 -23.85
C GLY A 325 -14.31 15.40 -25.22
N ARG A 326 -14.17 16.25 -26.26
CA ARG A 326 -14.50 15.87 -27.64
C ARG A 326 -13.61 14.82 -28.29
N LYS A 327 -12.59 14.34 -27.59
CA LYS A 327 -11.57 13.40 -28.09
C LYS A 327 -11.90 11.94 -27.83
N LEU A 328 -12.98 11.66 -27.09
CA LEU A 328 -13.50 10.31 -26.85
C LEU A 328 -15.00 10.32 -27.03
N VAL A 329 -15.52 9.31 -27.73
CA VAL A 329 -16.97 9.15 -27.97
C VAL A 329 -17.37 7.71 -27.68
N VAL A 330 -18.38 7.56 -26.82
CA VAL A 330 -19.01 6.26 -26.54
C VAL A 330 -19.97 5.91 -27.69
N ILE A 331 -19.77 4.71 -28.22
CA ILE A 331 -20.59 4.16 -29.31
C ILE A 331 -21.72 3.30 -28.77
N SER A 332 -21.38 2.41 -27.86
CA SER A 332 -22.34 1.51 -27.17
C SER A 332 -21.89 1.20 -25.74
N PRO A 333 -22.77 0.81 -24.85
CA PRO A 333 -24.22 0.57 -25.02
C PRO A 333 -25.03 1.88 -25.09
N THR A 334 -26.17 1.81 -25.71
CA THR A 334 -27.06 2.98 -25.90
C THR A 334 -27.44 3.69 -24.60
N PRO A 335 -27.75 3.01 -23.48
CA PRO A 335 -28.06 3.70 -22.22
C PRO A 335 -26.91 4.60 -21.74
N LEU A 336 -25.68 4.09 -21.74
CA LEU A 336 -24.49 4.87 -21.33
C LEU A 336 -24.25 6.05 -22.26
N LYS A 337 -24.34 5.82 -23.59
CA LYS A 337 -24.21 6.87 -24.59
C LYS A 337 -25.25 7.98 -24.39
N ASN A 338 -26.51 7.61 -24.16
CA ASN A 338 -27.59 8.57 -23.94
C ASN A 338 -27.42 9.35 -22.64
N SER A 339 -26.99 8.69 -21.56
CA SER A 339 -26.66 9.34 -20.28
C SER A 339 -25.60 10.44 -20.47
N ILE A 340 -24.50 10.11 -21.15
CA ILE A 340 -23.45 11.08 -21.46
C ILE A 340 -23.97 12.22 -22.34
N TYR A 341 -24.79 11.90 -23.36
CA TYR A 341 -25.38 12.92 -24.25
C TYR A 341 -26.26 13.89 -23.48
N GLU A 342 -27.12 13.41 -22.58
CA GLU A 342 -27.98 14.28 -21.77
C GLU A 342 -27.18 15.20 -20.84
N GLU A 343 -26.11 14.67 -20.21
CA GLU A 343 -25.19 15.49 -19.38
C GLU A 343 -24.54 16.60 -20.25
N LEU A 344 -24.04 16.26 -21.42
CA LEU A 344 -23.45 17.25 -22.34
C LEU A 344 -24.46 18.30 -22.79
N ARG A 345 -25.72 17.92 -23.02
CA ARG A 345 -26.80 18.85 -23.39
C ARG A 345 -27.08 19.83 -22.24
N LEU A 346 -27.24 19.31 -21.01
CA LEU A 346 -27.44 20.14 -19.81
C LEU A 346 -26.25 21.08 -19.56
N MET A 347 -25.03 20.57 -19.75
CA MET A 347 -23.85 21.44 -19.69
C MET A 347 -23.87 22.55 -20.73
N THR A 348 -24.22 22.23 -21.97
CA THR A 348 -24.30 23.24 -23.05
C THR A 348 -25.30 24.32 -22.70
N ASP A 349 -26.47 23.95 -22.17
CA ASP A 349 -27.50 24.91 -21.76
C ASP A 349 -26.98 25.85 -20.65
N LEU A 350 -26.18 25.35 -19.71
CA LEU A 350 -25.58 26.16 -18.66
C LEU A 350 -24.50 27.14 -19.16
N TYR A 351 -23.80 26.80 -20.26
CA TYR A 351 -22.80 27.68 -20.87
C TYR A 351 -23.36 28.63 -21.92
N SER A 352 -24.64 28.49 -22.27
CA SER A 352 -25.35 29.35 -23.22
C SER A 352 -25.95 30.60 -22.56
N ILE A 353 -25.13 31.29 -21.72
CA ILE A 353 -25.52 32.52 -20.99
C ILE A 353 -25.38 33.74 -21.89
#